data_9312684dd559734be69af03493d90df1
#
_entry.id   9312684dd559734be69af03493d90df1
#
_cell.length_a   1.000
_cell.length_b   1.000
_cell.length_c   1.000
_cell.angle_alpha   90.00
_cell.angle_beta   90.00
_cell.angle_gamma   90.00
#
_symmetry.space_group_name_H-M   'P 1'
#
loop_
_entity.id
_entity.type
_entity.pdbx_description
1 polymer ?
#
loop_
_entity_poly.entity_id
_entity_poly.type
_entity_poly.pdbx_seq_one_letter_code
_entity_poly.pdbx_strand_id
1 'polypeptide(L)'
;MEYKVPKYLQIKTDIINAIKSGELKPGDKVDSESVLKKKYNVSSITVRKSFNDLINENYLIGVQGVGTFVAKERINRKLTSI
;
A
#
# COMPACT_ATOMS: atom_id res chain seq x y z
N MET A 1 -23.58 -8.87 -15.96
CA MET A 1 -22.37 -8.22 -16.37
C MET A 1 -21.31 -8.21 -15.29
N GLU A 2 -20.19 -8.69 -15.63
CA GLU A 2 -19.11 -8.80 -14.67
C GLU A 2 -18.37 -7.50 -14.53
N TYR A 3 -18.08 -7.20 -13.31
CA TYR A 3 -17.40 -5.99 -13.01
C TYR A 3 -15.98 -6.32 -12.60
N LYS A 4 -15.02 -5.92 -13.38
CA LYS A 4 -13.65 -6.23 -13.07
C LYS A 4 -12.96 -5.10 -12.35
N VAL A 5 -12.37 -5.43 -11.21
CA VAL A 5 -11.62 -4.46 -10.46
C VAL A 5 -10.20 -4.41 -11.03
N PRO A 6 -9.70 -3.22 -11.35
CA PRO A 6 -8.33 -3.11 -11.83
C PRO A 6 -7.35 -3.70 -10.82
N LYS A 7 -6.29 -4.28 -11.35
CA LYS A 7 -5.31 -4.93 -10.48
C LYS A 7 -4.69 -3.99 -9.45
N TYR A 8 -4.42 -2.75 -9.83
CA TYR A 8 -3.81 -1.85 -8.86
C TYR A 8 -4.73 -1.60 -7.67
N LEU A 9 -6.03 -1.63 -7.91
CA LEU A 9 -6.99 -1.47 -6.82
C LEU A 9 -7.08 -2.72 -5.96
N GLN A 10 -6.92 -3.89 -6.56
CA GLN A 10 -6.90 -5.12 -5.79
C GLN A 10 -5.71 -5.14 -4.84
N ILE A 11 -4.54 -4.75 -5.35
CA ILE A 11 -3.34 -4.68 -4.52
C ILE A 11 -3.55 -3.69 -3.39
N LYS A 12 -4.07 -2.53 -3.73
CA LYS A 12 -4.31 -1.47 -2.76
C LYS A 12 -5.28 -1.93 -1.68
N THR A 13 -6.38 -2.52 -2.09
CA THR A 13 -7.40 -2.98 -1.16
C THR A 13 -6.88 -4.08 -0.25
N ASP A 14 -6.12 -5.01 -0.81
CA ASP A 14 -5.57 -6.11 -0.02
C ASP A 14 -4.63 -5.60 1.05
N ILE A 15 -3.81 -4.61 0.70
CA ILE A 15 -2.87 -4.04 1.67
C ILE A 15 -3.63 -3.29 2.76
N ILE A 16 -4.63 -2.50 2.38
CA ILE A 16 -5.43 -1.77 3.36
C ILE A 16 -6.13 -2.75 4.31
N ASN A 17 -6.69 -3.81 3.75
CA ASN A 17 -7.37 -4.80 4.59
C ASN A 17 -6.40 -5.49 5.55
N ALA A 18 -5.19 -5.76 5.09
CA ALA A 18 -4.18 -6.38 5.95
C ALA A 18 -3.79 -5.43 7.08
N ILE A 19 -3.73 -4.14 6.79
CA ILE A 19 -3.44 -3.16 7.83
C ILE A 19 -4.59 -3.08 8.83
N LYS A 20 -5.80 -3.05 8.34
CA LYS A 20 -6.96 -2.93 9.20
C LYS A 20 -7.19 -4.14 10.07
N SER A 21 -6.86 -5.32 9.54
CA SER A 21 -7.05 -6.56 10.30
C SER A 21 -5.92 -6.81 11.29
N GLY A 22 -4.84 -6.05 11.18
CA GLY A 22 -3.70 -6.27 12.06
C GLY A 22 -2.68 -7.24 11.52
N GLU A 23 -2.93 -7.78 10.35
CA GLU A 23 -1.99 -8.67 9.70
C GLU A 23 -0.70 -7.93 9.38
N LEU A 24 -0.82 -6.69 8.93
CA LEU A 24 0.30 -5.79 8.75
C LEU A 24 0.22 -4.72 9.82
N LYS A 25 1.23 -4.66 10.64
CA LYS A 25 1.25 -3.71 11.75
C LYS A 25 2.05 -2.47 11.40
N PRO A 26 1.83 -1.39 12.12
CA PRO A 26 2.62 -0.18 11.87
C PRO A 26 4.11 -0.49 11.93
N GLY A 27 4.83 -0.02 10.92
CA GLY A 27 6.25 -0.27 10.84
C GLY A 27 6.65 -1.53 10.11
N ASP A 28 5.69 -2.40 9.83
CA ASP A 28 6.00 -3.62 9.09
C ASP A 28 6.37 -3.32 7.65
N LYS A 29 7.28 -4.09 7.12
CA LYS A 29 7.66 -3.96 5.73
C LYS A 29 6.67 -4.71 4.87
N VAL A 30 6.19 -4.07 3.80
CA VAL A 30 5.29 -4.77 2.90
C VAL A 30 6.10 -5.50 1.85
N ASP A 31 5.44 -6.42 1.16
CA ASP A 31 6.09 -7.18 0.09
C ASP A 31 6.69 -6.25 -0.93
N SER A 32 7.82 -6.65 -1.48
CA SER A 32 8.51 -5.85 -2.46
C SER A 32 7.75 -5.81 -3.77
N GLU A 33 8.14 -4.87 -4.60
CA GLU A 33 7.58 -4.77 -5.93
C GLU A 33 7.71 -6.09 -6.69
N SER A 34 8.88 -6.73 -6.59
CA SER A 34 9.11 -8.01 -7.28
C SER A 34 8.15 -9.08 -6.83
N VAL A 35 7.91 -9.16 -5.54
CA VAL A 35 7.01 -10.16 -5.00
C VAL A 35 5.59 -9.91 -5.47
N LEU A 36 5.15 -8.66 -5.40
CA LEU A 36 3.79 -8.33 -5.80
C LEU A 36 3.56 -8.48 -7.30
N LYS A 37 4.57 -8.21 -8.10
CA LYS A 37 4.45 -8.45 -9.53
C LYS A 37 4.12 -9.91 -9.81
N LYS A 38 4.79 -10.80 -9.13
CA LYS A 38 4.54 -12.23 -9.32
C LYS A 38 3.22 -12.65 -8.73
N LYS A 39 2.95 -12.17 -7.54
CA LYS A 39 1.74 -12.57 -6.82
C LYS A 39 0.48 -12.18 -7.58
N TYR A 40 0.47 -11.00 -8.15
CA TYR A 40 -0.71 -10.50 -8.87
C TYR A 40 -0.59 -10.61 -10.37
N ASN A 41 0.56 -11.05 -10.85
CA ASN A 41 0.82 -11.19 -12.27
C ASN A 41 0.60 -9.86 -12.99
N VAL A 42 1.32 -8.85 -12.54
CA VAL A 42 1.19 -7.50 -13.08
C VAL A 42 2.56 -6.89 -13.34
N SER A 43 2.56 -5.74 -13.99
CA SER A 43 3.79 -5.02 -14.28
C SER A 43 4.24 -4.20 -13.09
N SER A 44 5.49 -3.74 -13.15
CA SER A 44 6.03 -2.84 -12.13
C SER A 44 5.20 -1.58 -12.00
N ILE A 45 4.75 -1.06 -13.13
CA ILE A 45 3.99 0.19 -13.12
C ILE A 45 2.72 0.04 -12.32
N THR A 46 2.07 -1.11 -12.45
CA THR A 46 0.85 -1.38 -11.71
C THR A 46 1.10 -1.41 -10.21
N VAL A 47 2.17 -2.08 -9.79
CA VAL A 47 2.51 -2.14 -8.36
C VAL A 47 2.85 -0.76 -7.84
N ARG A 48 3.63 0.00 -8.61
CA ARG A 48 4.02 1.33 -8.18
C ARG A 48 2.84 2.27 -8.04
N LYS A 49 1.86 2.13 -8.92
CA LYS A 49 0.67 2.95 -8.80
C LYS A 49 -0.04 2.68 -7.49
N SER A 50 -0.15 1.41 -7.12
CA SER A 50 -0.77 1.05 -5.85
C SER A 50 0.01 1.63 -4.68
N PHE A 51 1.33 1.49 -4.70
CA PHE A 51 2.15 2.02 -3.62
C PHE A 51 2.04 3.53 -3.53
N ASN A 52 2.08 4.23 -4.67
CA ASN A 52 1.98 5.67 -4.65
C ASN A 52 0.65 6.14 -4.07
N ASP A 53 -0.42 5.47 -4.44
CA ASP A 53 -1.73 5.81 -3.90
C ASP A 53 -1.74 5.61 -2.38
N LEU A 54 -1.19 4.49 -1.93
CA LEU A 54 -1.18 4.19 -0.50
C LEU A 54 -0.29 5.15 0.28
N ILE A 55 0.81 5.56 -0.32
CA ILE A 55 1.68 6.54 0.32
C ILE A 55 0.97 7.89 0.40
N ASN A 56 0.31 8.29 -0.67
CA ASN A 56 -0.42 9.54 -0.69
C ASN A 56 -1.56 9.55 0.32
N GLU A 57 -2.13 8.37 0.59
CA GLU A 57 -3.22 8.26 1.53
C GLU A 57 -2.74 7.94 2.94
N ASN A 58 -1.44 8.00 3.14
CA ASN A 58 -0.83 7.83 4.46
C ASN A 58 -0.92 6.43 5.05
N TYR A 59 -1.12 5.42 4.23
CA TYR A 59 -1.07 4.05 4.69
C TYR A 59 0.35 3.52 4.71
N LEU A 60 1.16 3.94 3.75
CA LEU A 60 2.52 3.44 3.61
C LEU A 60 3.52 4.57 3.54
N ILE A 61 4.77 4.23 3.83
CA ILE A 61 5.88 5.15 3.59
C ILE A 61 6.93 4.41 2.80
N GLY A 62 7.60 5.12 1.92
CA GLY A 62 8.67 4.54 1.13
C GLY A 62 10.00 5.01 1.67
N VAL A 63 10.93 4.09 1.84
CA VAL A 63 12.28 4.42 2.27
C VAL A 63 13.23 4.00 1.17
N GLN A 64 13.82 4.97 0.54
CA GLN A 64 14.66 4.70 -0.62
C GLN A 64 15.79 3.75 -0.28
N GLY A 65 15.95 2.73 -1.13
CA GLY A 65 17.01 1.77 -0.93
C GLY A 65 16.71 0.71 0.10
N VAL A 66 15.60 0.83 0.81
CA VAL A 66 15.26 -0.10 1.87
C VAL A 66 13.97 -0.85 1.58
N GLY A 67 12.92 -0.11 1.24
CA GLY A 67 11.64 -0.73 0.94
C GLY A 67 10.47 0.14 1.32
N THR A 68 9.30 -0.46 1.34
CA THR A 68 8.06 0.24 1.65
C THR A 68 7.50 -0.36 2.94
N PHE A 69 7.07 0.49 3.82
CA PHE A 69 6.64 0.09 5.15
C PHE A 69 5.26 0.65 5.47
N VAL A 70 4.57 -0.01 6.39
CA VAL A 70 3.31 0.49 6.89
C VAL A 70 3.59 1.74 7.72
N ALA A 71 2.87 2.81 7.47
CA ALA A 71 3.05 4.05 8.22
C ALA A 71 2.75 3.79 9.69
N LYS A 72 3.58 4.32 10.55
CA LYS A 72 3.41 4.07 11.97
C LYS A 72 2.19 4.75 12.51
N GLU A 73 1.78 5.81 11.87
CA GLU A 73 0.66 6.55 12.36
C GLU A 73 0.01 7.28 11.21
N ARG A 74 -1.29 7.16 11.10
CA ARG A 74 -2.01 7.88 10.08
C ARG A 74 -2.43 9.19 10.68
N ILE A 75 -1.65 10.21 10.38
CA ILE A 75 -1.88 11.51 10.97
C ILE A 75 -3.07 12.18 10.36
N ASN A 76 -3.96 12.64 11.21
CA ASN A 76 -5.09 13.42 10.77
C ASN A 76 -4.66 14.86 10.71
N ARG A 77 -4.46 15.35 9.51
CA ARG A 77 -3.93 16.70 9.33
C ARG A 77 -4.80 17.77 9.95
N LYS A 78 -6.07 17.53 9.99
CA LYS A 78 -6.95 18.52 10.55
C LYS A 78 -6.69 18.78 12.00
N LEU A 79 -6.26 17.77 12.70
CA LEU A 79 -6.01 17.92 14.11
C LEU A 79 -4.74 18.67 14.41
N THR A 80 -3.85 18.73 13.44
CA THR A 80 -2.57 19.36 13.67
C THR A 80 -2.52 20.78 13.22
N SER A 81 -3.62 21.27 12.77
CA SER A 81 -3.65 22.61 12.22
C SER A 81 -3.86 23.69 13.26
N ILE A 82 -3.59 23.44 14.43
CA ILE A 82 -3.81 24.42 15.47
C ILE A 82 -2.88 25.60 15.35
#